data_a73e24a7a41eda864dfda1e9b68d7dd6
#
_entry.id   a73e24a7a41eda864dfda1e9b68d7dd6
#
_cell.length_a   1.000
_cell.length_b   1.000
_cell.length_c   1.000
_cell.angle_alpha   90.00
_cell.angle_beta   90.00
_cell.angle_gamma   90.00
#
_symmetry.space_group_name_H-M   'P 1'
#
loop_
_entity.id
_entity.type
_entity.pdbx_description
1 polymer ?
#
loop_
_entity_poly.entity_id
_entity_poly.type
_entity_poly.pdbx_seq_one_letter_code
_entity_poly.pdbx_strand_id
1 'polypeptide(L)'
;MSEILSPGEARSPGISYQELLDTDTHEVPEVLRLESPRFLGDDDISITRYTTREWHDIEVEKLWSRVWQYACREEEIPEVGDYYVYDIAKASYIVMRSAPDEIQAYPNACLHRGRRLKDYDGNCSEIRCPFHGHCWEISGELKDIPASWDFPHLEERGSDYHLPEIQVATWAGFVFINPDPDCEPFEDFLGDMADHFEGWDLANRYKQAHIAKVIDCNWKISQEAFSEAYHVNATHPNIMLQLGDTNSQVDIWDNFSRVITAGATPSPNLDYEVTEEEILRCAMDTRHDQDTPMEIPSGSTARAIAAAGG
;
A
#
# COMPACT_ATOMS: atom_id res chain seq x y z
N MET A 1 32.98 12.97 -9.17
CA MET A 1 31.58 13.26 -9.58
C MET A 1 31.22 12.13 -10.51
N SER A 2 30.32 11.24 -10.12
CA SER A 2 29.75 10.24 -11.04
C SER A 2 28.98 11.01 -12.12
N GLU A 3 29.21 10.70 -13.38
CA GLU A 3 28.38 11.22 -14.47
C GLU A 3 26.91 10.85 -14.15
N ILE A 4 26.04 11.85 -14.16
CA ILE A 4 24.60 11.59 -14.10
C ILE A 4 24.23 11.04 -15.47
N LEU A 5 23.88 9.76 -15.52
CA LEU A 5 23.43 9.13 -16.75
C LEU A 5 22.06 9.68 -17.16
N SER A 6 21.80 9.64 -18.47
CA SER A 6 20.47 9.93 -18.97
C SER A 6 19.48 8.87 -18.53
N PRO A 7 18.17 9.20 -18.44
CA PRO A 7 17.13 8.20 -18.23
C PRO A 7 17.29 7.02 -19.21
N GLY A 8 17.07 5.79 -18.73
CA GLY A 8 17.21 4.58 -19.50
C GLY A 8 18.64 4.03 -19.66
N GLU A 9 19.67 4.78 -19.31
CA GLU A 9 21.07 4.31 -19.39
C GLU A 9 21.42 3.43 -18.19
N ALA A 10 21.84 2.19 -18.46
CA ALA A 10 22.31 1.28 -17.43
C ALA A 10 23.68 1.68 -16.87
N ARG A 11 23.84 1.61 -15.55
CA ARG A 11 25.13 1.81 -14.86
C ARG A 11 25.89 0.52 -14.64
N SER A 12 25.25 -0.62 -14.83
CA SER A 12 25.81 -1.96 -14.69
C SER A 12 26.18 -2.54 -16.06
N PRO A 13 26.91 -3.65 -16.11
CA PRO A 13 27.21 -4.33 -17.37
C PRO A 13 25.99 -4.96 -18.05
N GLY A 14 24.82 -5.05 -17.39
CA GLY A 14 23.59 -5.49 -17.98
C GLY A 14 22.86 -4.41 -18.75
N ILE A 15 21.73 -4.74 -19.36
CA ILE A 15 20.85 -3.80 -20.06
C ILE A 15 19.93 -3.09 -19.08
N SER A 16 19.57 -1.84 -19.35
CA SER A 16 18.57 -1.11 -18.58
C SER A 16 17.17 -1.71 -18.80
N TYR A 17 16.23 -1.35 -17.92
CA TYR A 17 14.84 -1.77 -18.08
C TYR A 17 14.24 -1.27 -19.41
N GLN A 18 14.53 -0.03 -19.81
CA GLN A 18 14.05 0.54 -21.06
C GLN A 18 14.65 -0.15 -22.29
N GLU A 19 15.95 -0.46 -22.28
CA GLU A 19 16.59 -1.25 -23.35
C GLU A 19 16.00 -2.66 -23.43
N LEU A 20 15.62 -3.25 -22.29
CA LEU A 20 14.93 -4.55 -22.28
C LEU A 20 13.55 -4.46 -22.93
N LEU A 21 12.78 -3.40 -22.66
CA LEU A 21 11.48 -3.16 -23.28
C LEU A 21 11.59 -3.01 -24.81
N ASP A 22 12.71 -2.48 -25.32
CA ASP A 22 12.96 -2.36 -26.77
C ASP A 22 13.12 -3.73 -27.47
N THR A 23 13.40 -4.76 -26.70
CA THR A 23 13.49 -6.15 -27.21
C THR A 23 12.17 -6.91 -27.13
N ASP A 24 11.11 -6.34 -26.57
CA ASP A 24 9.82 -6.99 -26.46
C ASP A 24 9.17 -7.15 -27.86
N THR A 25 8.49 -8.25 -28.05
CA THR A 25 7.74 -8.55 -29.28
C THR A 25 6.27 -8.16 -29.21
N HIS A 26 5.81 -7.73 -28.04
CA HIS A 26 4.46 -7.25 -27.79
C HIS A 26 4.44 -5.71 -27.70
N GLU A 27 3.26 -5.14 -27.83
CA GLU A 27 3.08 -3.73 -27.55
C GLU A 27 3.34 -3.44 -26.09
N VAL A 28 4.32 -2.60 -25.83
CA VAL A 28 4.68 -2.22 -24.45
C VAL A 28 3.71 -1.14 -23.96
N PRO A 29 3.02 -1.36 -22.82
CA PRO A 29 2.17 -0.33 -22.25
C PRO A 29 2.93 0.99 -22.02
N GLU A 30 2.31 2.11 -22.37
CA GLU A 30 2.95 3.43 -22.30
C GLU A 30 3.44 3.75 -20.88
N VAL A 31 2.70 3.33 -19.85
CA VAL A 31 3.06 3.52 -18.45
C VAL A 31 4.41 2.89 -18.08
N LEU A 32 4.83 1.82 -18.74
CA LEU A 32 6.14 1.21 -18.53
C LEU A 32 7.29 2.00 -19.19
N ARG A 33 6.95 2.89 -20.12
CA ARG A 33 7.89 3.80 -20.78
C ARG A 33 8.08 5.11 -20.01
N LEU A 34 7.21 5.39 -19.02
CA LEU A 34 7.39 6.56 -18.18
C LEU A 34 8.66 6.41 -17.32
N GLU A 35 9.43 7.47 -17.25
CA GLU A 35 10.61 7.56 -16.42
C GLU A 35 10.54 8.85 -15.60
N SER A 36 10.68 8.76 -14.31
CA SER A 36 10.73 9.91 -13.41
C SER A 36 11.88 9.79 -12.41
N PRO A 37 13.15 9.67 -12.89
CA PRO A 37 14.30 9.62 -12.01
C PRO A 37 14.50 11.00 -11.36
N ARG A 38 14.55 11.02 -10.02
CA ARG A 38 14.88 12.24 -9.27
C ARG A 38 16.16 12.00 -8.47
N PHE A 39 17.13 12.89 -8.65
CA PHE A 39 18.28 12.90 -7.77
C PHE A 39 17.92 13.62 -6.46
N LEU A 40 17.77 12.86 -5.38
CA LEU A 40 17.41 13.37 -4.05
C LEU A 40 18.63 13.67 -3.17
N GLY A 41 19.84 13.57 -3.71
CA GLY A 41 21.09 13.72 -3.01
C GLY A 41 21.75 12.38 -2.70
N ASP A 42 23.00 12.44 -2.30
CA ASP A 42 23.86 11.31 -1.93
C ASP A 42 24.50 11.47 -0.54
N ASP A 43 24.01 12.44 0.23
CA ASP A 43 24.44 12.65 1.62
C ASP A 43 23.88 11.55 2.54
N ASP A 44 24.65 11.24 3.58
CA ASP A 44 24.22 10.30 4.61
C ASP A 44 22.94 10.75 5.30
N ILE A 45 21.99 9.84 5.43
CA ILE A 45 20.73 10.08 6.15
C ILE A 45 21.00 9.92 7.66
N SER A 46 20.59 10.94 8.45
CA SER A 46 20.75 10.88 9.90
C SER A 46 20.02 9.70 10.51
N ILE A 47 20.72 8.87 11.26
CA ILE A 47 20.17 7.71 11.97
C ILE A 47 19.07 8.10 12.97
N THR A 48 19.04 9.35 13.44
CA THR A 48 18.00 9.83 14.36
C THR A 48 16.60 9.72 13.78
N ARG A 49 16.46 9.77 12.44
CA ARG A 49 15.17 9.58 11.74
C ARG A 49 14.58 8.20 11.96
N TYR A 50 15.39 7.22 12.32
CA TYR A 50 14.98 5.82 12.52
C TYR A 50 14.95 5.40 13.98
N THR A 51 15.68 6.09 14.85
CA THR A 51 15.97 5.60 16.21
C THR A 51 15.41 6.47 17.32
N THR A 52 14.99 7.73 17.03
CA THR A 52 14.50 8.62 18.08
C THR A 52 12.98 8.72 18.14
N ARG A 53 12.48 8.91 19.36
CA ARG A 53 11.05 9.12 19.60
C ARG A 53 10.57 10.46 19.06
N GLU A 54 11.40 11.47 19.09
CA GLU A 54 11.11 12.82 18.59
C GLU A 54 10.74 12.79 17.11
N TRP A 55 11.47 12.03 16.30
CA TRP A 55 11.16 11.86 14.89
C TRP A 55 9.83 11.14 14.69
N HIS A 56 9.56 10.08 15.45
CA HIS A 56 8.28 9.39 15.38
C HIS A 56 7.10 10.31 15.75
N ASP A 57 7.26 11.14 16.81
CA ASP A 57 6.20 12.07 17.21
C ASP A 57 5.95 13.14 16.12
N ILE A 58 6.99 13.59 15.40
CA ILE A 58 6.86 14.47 14.23
C ILE A 58 6.13 13.75 13.08
N GLU A 59 6.44 12.49 12.81
CA GLU A 59 5.76 11.68 11.79
C GLU A 59 4.28 11.50 12.10
N VAL A 60 3.93 11.26 13.36
CA VAL A 60 2.53 11.18 13.80
C VAL A 60 1.79 12.48 13.56
N GLU A 61 2.41 13.63 13.88
CA GLU A 61 1.79 14.95 13.73
C GLU A 61 1.73 15.42 12.27
N LYS A 62 2.79 15.15 11.48
CA LYS A 62 2.96 15.78 10.16
C LYS A 62 2.76 14.85 8.96
N LEU A 63 2.73 13.56 9.20
CA LEU A 63 2.51 12.56 8.17
C LEU A 63 1.20 11.79 8.44
N TRP A 64 1.16 10.94 9.46
CA TRP A 64 0.03 10.02 9.66
C TRP A 64 -1.30 10.71 9.97
N SER A 65 -1.30 11.95 10.41
CA SER A 65 -2.51 12.74 10.62
C SER A 65 -2.94 13.57 9.40
N ARG A 66 -2.21 13.51 8.26
CA ARG A 66 -2.40 14.44 7.14
C ARG A 66 -2.42 13.82 5.75
N VAL A 67 -2.03 12.55 5.62
CA VAL A 67 -1.93 11.89 4.31
C VAL A 67 -3.07 10.91 4.11
N TRP A 68 -3.40 10.64 2.86
CA TRP A 68 -4.27 9.54 2.50
C TRP A 68 -3.61 8.21 2.84
N GLN A 69 -4.38 7.32 3.47
CA GLN A 69 -3.91 6.04 3.96
C GLN A 69 -4.89 4.95 3.52
N TYR A 70 -4.37 3.87 2.98
CA TYR A 70 -5.17 2.67 2.73
C TYR A 70 -5.64 2.08 4.06
N ALA A 71 -6.95 1.95 4.21
CA ALA A 71 -7.56 1.41 5.42
C ALA A 71 -7.98 -0.06 5.25
N CYS A 72 -8.81 -0.35 4.25
CA CYS A 72 -9.32 -1.70 4.00
C CYS A 72 -9.77 -1.86 2.54
N ARG A 73 -10.17 -3.07 2.16
CA ARG A 73 -10.88 -3.28 0.91
C ARG A 73 -12.40 -3.14 1.14
N GLU A 74 -13.12 -2.73 0.08
CA GLU A 74 -14.58 -2.65 0.12
C GLU A 74 -15.23 -4.01 0.45
N GLU A 75 -14.62 -5.11 0.02
CA GLU A 75 -15.06 -6.48 0.32
C GLU A 75 -14.97 -6.86 1.79
N GLU A 76 -14.27 -6.09 2.62
CA GLU A 76 -14.19 -6.31 4.07
C GLU A 76 -15.34 -5.67 4.83
N ILE A 77 -16.07 -4.76 4.15
CA ILE A 77 -17.27 -4.09 4.66
C ILE A 77 -18.39 -4.13 3.61
N PRO A 78 -18.85 -5.33 3.18
CA PRO A 78 -19.74 -5.50 2.05
C PRO A 78 -21.19 -5.03 2.32
N GLU A 79 -21.65 -5.16 3.58
CA GLU A 79 -23.05 -4.92 3.94
C GLU A 79 -23.19 -3.63 4.77
N VAL A 80 -24.36 -3.00 4.68
CA VAL A 80 -24.68 -1.81 5.50
C VAL A 80 -24.55 -2.17 6.98
N GLY A 81 -23.82 -1.36 7.71
CA GLY A 81 -23.47 -1.60 9.12
C GLY A 81 -22.16 -2.34 9.34
N ASP A 82 -21.54 -2.93 8.30
CA ASP A 82 -20.19 -3.47 8.43
C ASP A 82 -19.19 -2.35 8.66
N TYR A 83 -18.21 -2.63 9.50
CA TYR A 83 -17.15 -1.68 9.81
C TYR A 83 -15.81 -2.36 10.01
N TYR A 84 -14.76 -1.65 9.60
CA TYR A 84 -13.36 -1.97 9.80
C TYR A 84 -12.75 -1.00 10.82
N VAL A 85 -11.92 -1.50 11.72
CA VAL A 85 -11.21 -0.69 12.71
C VAL A 85 -9.77 -0.47 12.23
N TYR A 86 -9.47 0.75 11.83
CA TYR A 86 -8.14 1.14 11.37
C TYR A 86 -7.37 1.84 12.48
N ASP A 87 -6.25 1.25 12.87
CA ASP A 87 -5.35 1.77 13.91
C ASP A 87 -4.02 2.23 13.29
N ILE A 88 -3.62 3.45 13.58
CA ILE A 88 -2.32 3.98 13.16
C ILE A 88 -1.70 4.81 14.30
N ALA A 89 -0.47 4.47 14.69
CA ALA A 89 0.23 5.09 15.81
C ALA A 89 -0.63 5.13 17.09
N LYS A 90 -1.15 6.29 17.49
CA LYS A 90 -2.03 6.47 18.65
C LYS A 90 -3.49 6.74 18.26
N ALA A 91 -3.77 6.87 16.97
CA ALA A 91 -5.10 7.13 16.45
C ALA A 91 -5.81 5.83 16.09
N SER A 92 -7.13 5.87 16.14
CA SER A 92 -8.02 4.79 15.73
C SER A 92 -9.22 5.36 15.02
N TYR A 93 -9.64 4.71 13.95
CA TYR A 93 -10.77 5.13 13.12
C TYR A 93 -11.71 3.95 12.89
N ILE A 94 -13.00 4.25 12.74
CA ILE A 94 -14.03 3.31 12.30
C ILE A 94 -14.33 3.65 10.84
N VAL A 95 -14.08 2.73 9.93
CA VAL A 95 -14.46 2.85 8.51
C VAL A 95 -15.70 1.99 8.32
N MET A 96 -16.83 2.58 7.94
CA MET A 96 -18.14 1.95 8.01
C MET A 96 -18.90 2.11 6.70
N ARG A 97 -19.57 1.05 6.26
CA ARG A 97 -20.57 1.14 5.20
C ARG A 97 -21.88 1.66 5.78
N SER A 98 -22.10 2.96 5.65
CA SER A 98 -23.28 3.66 6.21
C SER A 98 -24.53 3.50 5.34
N ALA A 99 -24.36 3.31 4.01
CA ALA A 99 -25.41 2.99 3.05
C ALA A 99 -24.89 2.05 1.96
N PRO A 100 -25.73 1.48 1.09
CA PRO A 100 -25.30 0.53 0.06
C PRO A 100 -24.13 1.03 -0.80
N ASP A 101 -24.13 2.31 -1.13
CA ASP A 101 -23.13 2.96 -1.99
C ASP A 101 -22.30 4.02 -1.23
N GLU A 102 -22.32 3.98 0.11
CA GLU A 102 -21.65 5.00 0.92
C GLU A 102 -20.79 4.37 2.01
N ILE A 103 -19.54 4.85 2.09
CA ILE A 103 -18.58 4.53 3.15
C ILE A 103 -18.22 5.82 3.86
N GLN A 104 -18.34 5.83 5.17
CA GLN A 104 -17.96 6.95 6.03
C GLN A 104 -16.91 6.49 7.05
N ALA A 105 -16.15 7.43 7.57
CA ALA A 105 -15.19 7.13 8.62
C ALA A 105 -15.26 8.14 9.76
N TYR A 106 -14.99 7.65 10.98
CA TYR A 106 -15.09 8.43 12.21
C TYR A 106 -13.91 8.13 13.12
N PRO A 107 -13.48 9.09 13.96
CA PRO A 107 -12.60 8.78 15.08
C PRO A 107 -13.23 7.71 15.97
N ASN A 108 -12.49 6.68 16.30
CA ASN A 108 -12.95 5.58 17.16
C ASN A 108 -12.91 5.98 18.64
N ALA A 109 -13.54 7.10 18.97
CA ALA A 109 -13.54 7.68 20.31
C ALA A 109 -14.88 8.32 20.66
N CYS A 110 -15.43 7.96 21.81
CA CYS A 110 -16.64 8.55 22.32
C CYS A 110 -16.45 10.03 22.67
N LEU A 111 -17.31 10.91 22.16
CA LEU A 111 -17.24 12.35 22.38
C LEU A 111 -17.44 12.76 23.84
N HIS A 112 -17.97 11.86 24.69
CA HIS A 112 -18.14 12.14 26.10
C HIS A 112 -16.80 12.16 26.86
N ARG A 113 -16.02 11.05 26.82
CA ARG A 113 -14.78 10.88 27.60
C ARG A 113 -13.70 10.07 26.86
N GLY A 114 -13.74 10.02 25.54
CA GLY A 114 -12.71 9.38 24.73
C GLY A 114 -12.65 7.86 24.80
N ARG A 115 -13.66 7.16 25.36
CA ARG A 115 -13.68 5.70 25.34
C ARG A 115 -13.74 5.21 23.92
N ARG A 116 -12.87 4.27 23.53
CA ARG A 116 -12.88 3.58 22.25
C ARG A 116 -14.26 2.94 22.01
N LEU A 117 -14.84 3.18 20.84
CA LEU A 117 -16.21 2.75 20.50
C LEU A 117 -16.26 1.32 20.00
N LYS A 118 -15.27 0.92 19.19
CA LYS A 118 -15.12 -0.40 18.59
C LYS A 118 -13.72 -0.94 18.84
N ASP A 119 -13.60 -2.12 19.40
CA ASP A 119 -12.31 -2.75 19.67
C ASP A 119 -11.85 -3.66 18.51
N TYR A 120 -12.78 -4.15 17.67
CA TYR A 120 -12.56 -5.07 16.55
C TYR A 120 -13.50 -4.74 15.40
N ASP A 121 -13.20 -5.27 14.22
CA ASP A 121 -14.09 -5.23 13.06
C ASP A 121 -15.40 -5.93 13.34
N GLY A 122 -16.45 -5.60 12.59
CA GLY A 122 -17.73 -6.25 12.78
C GLY A 122 -18.88 -5.57 12.04
N ASN A 123 -20.11 -5.87 12.50
CA ASN A 123 -21.35 -5.27 11.99
C ASN A 123 -22.17 -4.69 13.14
N CYS A 124 -22.81 -3.55 12.92
CA CYS A 124 -23.76 -2.99 13.88
C CYS A 124 -24.80 -2.11 13.17
N SER A 125 -25.98 -2.00 13.76
CA SER A 125 -27.04 -1.09 13.32
C SER A 125 -26.94 0.32 13.93
N GLU A 126 -26.05 0.50 14.92
CA GLU A 126 -25.78 1.75 15.61
C GLU A 126 -24.40 1.70 16.28
N ILE A 127 -23.80 2.86 16.45
CA ILE A 127 -22.51 3.01 17.14
C ILE A 127 -22.79 3.38 18.59
N ARG A 128 -22.68 2.41 19.52
CA ARG A 128 -22.94 2.63 20.93
C ARG A 128 -21.67 2.56 21.76
N CYS A 129 -21.47 3.59 22.59
CA CYS A 129 -20.35 3.63 23.54
C CYS A 129 -20.55 2.56 24.64
N PRO A 130 -19.60 1.64 24.85
CA PRO A 130 -19.74 0.60 25.85
C PRO A 130 -19.59 1.08 27.29
N PHE A 131 -19.29 2.37 27.50
CA PHE A 131 -19.08 2.92 28.85
C PHE A 131 -20.38 3.48 29.44
N HIS A 132 -21.02 4.50 28.81
CA HIS A 132 -22.23 5.13 29.32
C HIS A 132 -23.43 5.04 28.35
N GLY A 133 -23.24 4.37 27.21
CA GLY A 133 -24.35 4.13 26.30
C GLY A 133 -24.68 5.27 25.32
N HIS A 134 -23.87 6.34 25.24
CA HIS A 134 -24.03 7.33 24.14
C HIS A 134 -24.08 6.60 22.82
N CYS A 135 -25.03 6.95 21.98
CA CYS A 135 -25.35 6.22 20.79
C CYS A 135 -25.46 7.12 19.56
N TRP A 136 -24.91 6.65 18.46
CA TRP A 136 -24.98 7.31 17.15
C TRP A 136 -25.57 6.34 16.13
N GLU A 137 -26.26 6.89 15.16
CA GLU A 137 -26.59 6.14 13.94
C GLU A 137 -25.29 5.76 13.22
N ILE A 138 -25.38 4.83 12.30
CA ILE A 138 -24.23 4.44 11.47
C ILE A 138 -23.76 5.57 10.54
N SER A 139 -24.59 6.58 10.31
CA SER A 139 -24.26 7.84 9.61
C SER A 139 -23.48 8.83 10.49
N GLY A 140 -23.17 8.49 11.75
CA GLY A 140 -22.50 9.39 12.68
C GLY A 140 -23.40 10.39 13.40
N GLU A 141 -24.69 10.50 13.02
CA GLU A 141 -25.64 11.38 13.69
C GLU A 141 -25.91 10.91 15.11
N LEU A 142 -25.96 11.86 16.05
CA LEU A 142 -26.32 11.55 17.42
C LEU A 142 -27.73 10.98 17.50
N LYS A 143 -27.88 9.78 18.06
CA LYS A 143 -29.15 9.08 18.23
C LYS A 143 -29.73 9.22 19.63
N ASP A 144 -28.90 8.97 20.65
CA ASP A 144 -29.37 8.92 22.04
C ASP A 144 -28.24 9.21 23.03
N ILE A 145 -28.59 9.95 24.07
CA ILE A 145 -27.76 10.18 25.25
C ILE A 145 -28.56 9.69 26.45
N PRO A 146 -28.12 8.64 27.17
CA PRO A 146 -28.82 8.14 28.34
C PRO A 146 -29.04 9.23 29.39
N ALA A 147 -30.25 9.29 29.95
CA ALA A 147 -30.65 10.30 30.90
C ALA A 147 -30.58 11.77 30.38
N SER A 148 -30.90 11.98 29.10
CA SER A 148 -30.83 13.27 28.43
C SER A 148 -31.60 14.38 29.17
N TRP A 149 -32.66 14.00 29.94
CA TRP A 149 -33.41 14.94 30.75
C TRP A 149 -32.58 15.66 31.83
N ASP A 150 -31.45 15.08 32.25
CA ASP A 150 -30.49 15.74 33.16
C ASP A 150 -29.55 16.70 32.43
N PHE A 151 -29.57 16.66 31.10
CA PHE A 151 -28.64 17.40 30.23
C PHE A 151 -29.41 18.22 29.16
N PRO A 152 -30.36 19.10 29.53
CA PRO A 152 -31.23 19.79 28.55
C PRO A 152 -30.43 20.62 27.53
N HIS A 153 -29.24 21.09 27.88
CA HIS A 153 -28.36 21.84 26.98
C HIS A 153 -27.83 20.97 25.78
N LEU A 154 -27.87 19.65 25.91
CA LEU A 154 -27.45 18.74 24.82
C LEU A 154 -28.51 18.62 23.74
N GLU A 155 -29.81 18.82 24.09
CA GLU A 155 -30.90 18.82 23.10
C GLU A 155 -30.77 20.04 22.18
N GLU A 156 -30.35 21.19 22.69
CA GLU A 156 -30.12 22.41 21.91
C GLU A 156 -28.90 22.34 21.01
N ARG A 157 -27.95 21.48 21.34
CA ARG A 157 -26.64 21.36 20.68
C ARG A 157 -26.41 19.96 20.11
N GLY A 158 -27.47 19.24 19.78
CA GLY A 158 -27.38 17.83 19.35
C GLY A 158 -26.41 17.58 18.20
N SER A 159 -26.36 18.48 17.21
CA SER A 159 -25.44 18.38 16.09
C SER A 159 -23.95 18.51 16.47
N ASP A 160 -23.64 19.21 17.57
CA ASP A 160 -22.26 19.33 18.06
C ASP A 160 -21.72 17.99 18.59
N TYR A 161 -22.60 17.02 18.78
CA TYR A 161 -22.29 15.66 19.26
C TYR A 161 -22.42 14.58 18.18
N HIS A 162 -22.57 14.95 16.91
CA HIS A 162 -22.38 14.04 15.80
C HIS A 162 -20.91 13.61 15.76
N LEU A 163 -20.65 12.37 15.36
CA LEU A 163 -19.26 11.93 15.19
C LEU A 163 -18.62 12.74 14.07
N PRO A 164 -17.43 13.33 14.31
CA PRO A 164 -16.75 14.06 13.25
C PRO A 164 -16.39 13.10 12.11
N GLU A 165 -16.65 13.53 10.90
CA GLU A 165 -16.29 12.75 9.71
C GLU A 165 -14.80 12.85 9.39
N ILE A 166 -14.25 11.73 8.93
CA ILE A 166 -12.92 11.62 8.36
C ILE A 166 -13.09 11.53 6.84
N GLN A 167 -12.22 12.15 6.08
CA GLN A 167 -12.25 12.07 4.62
C GLN A 167 -12.09 10.62 4.16
N VAL A 168 -12.95 10.20 3.23
CA VAL A 168 -12.94 8.84 2.66
C VAL A 168 -12.90 8.94 1.14
N ALA A 169 -12.12 8.09 0.52
CA ALA A 169 -12.12 7.88 -0.93
C ALA A 169 -12.01 6.40 -1.25
N THR A 170 -12.52 6.01 -2.41
CA THR A 170 -12.39 4.64 -2.92
C THR A 170 -11.74 4.65 -4.29
N TRP A 171 -10.88 3.67 -4.52
CA TRP A 171 -10.28 3.46 -5.82
C TRP A 171 -10.04 1.97 -6.04
N ALA A 172 -10.55 1.43 -7.12
CA ALA A 172 -10.33 0.06 -7.56
C ALA A 172 -10.60 -1.02 -6.47
N GLY A 173 -11.63 -0.79 -5.62
CA GLY A 173 -12.00 -1.66 -4.51
C GLY A 173 -11.18 -1.45 -3.23
N PHE A 174 -10.30 -0.45 -3.20
CA PHE A 174 -9.55 -0.03 -2.01
C PHE A 174 -10.23 1.18 -1.36
N VAL A 175 -10.29 1.19 -0.03
CA VAL A 175 -10.83 2.29 0.77
C VAL A 175 -9.67 3.04 1.42
N PHE A 176 -9.63 4.34 1.19
CA PHE A 176 -8.64 5.25 1.77
C PHE A 176 -9.30 6.23 2.71
N ILE A 177 -8.58 6.62 3.74
CA ILE A 177 -9.00 7.68 4.67
C ILE A 177 -7.92 8.75 4.80
N ASN A 178 -8.34 9.98 5.07
CA ASN A 178 -7.43 11.05 5.47
C ASN A 178 -7.99 11.79 6.68
N PRO A 179 -7.27 11.81 7.82
CA PRO A 179 -7.72 12.51 9.02
C PRO A 179 -7.71 14.03 8.93
N ASP A 180 -7.00 14.60 7.96
CA ASP A 180 -6.93 16.05 7.77
C ASP A 180 -8.16 16.54 6.98
N PRO A 181 -9.03 17.37 7.58
CA PRO A 181 -10.20 17.91 6.88
C PRO A 181 -9.82 18.84 5.72
N ASP A 182 -8.62 19.40 5.73
CA ASP A 182 -8.10 20.32 4.72
C ASP A 182 -7.15 19.63 3.73
N CYS A 183 -7.20 18.29 3.63
CA CYS A 183 -6.34 17.53 2.73
C CYS A 183 -6.62 17.83 1.26
N GLU A 184 -5.64 17.57 0.42
CA GLU A 184 -5.82 17.59 -1.04
C GLU A 184 -6.87 16.55 -1.47
N PRO A 185 -7.58 16.78 -2.60
CA PRO A 185 -8.44 15.75 -3.19
C PRO A 185 -7.69 14.45 -3.43
N PHE A 186 -8.39 13.33 -3.26
CA PHE A 186 -7.76 12.00 -3.40
C PHE A 186 -7.20 11.76 -4.80
N GLU A 187 -7.88 12.26 -5.83
CA GLU A 187 -7.44 12.15 -7.23
C GLU A 187 -6.11 12.86 -7.46
N ASP A 188 -5.92 14.02 -6.84
CA ASP A 188 -4.67 14.78 -6.92
C ASP A 188 -3.54 14.04 -6.18
N PHE A 189 -3.85 13.46 -5.02
CA PHE A 189 -2.91 12.62 -4.27
C PHE A 189 -2.51 11.37 -5.04
N LEU A 190 -3.47 10.68 -5.66
CA LEU A 190 -3.25 9.47 -6.44
C LEU A 190 -2.42 9.76 -7.70
N GLY A 191 -2.67 10.89 -8.36
CA GLY A 191 -1.97 11.31 -9.56
C GLY A 191 -1.89 10.21 -10.61
N ASP A 192 -0.75 10.08 -11.26
CA ASP A 192 -0.51 9.09 -12.33
C ASP A 192 -0.48 7.64 -11.82
N MET A 193 -0.55 7.40 -10.49
CA MET A 193 -0.51 6.04 -9.95
C MET A 193 -1.65 5.17 -10.49
N ALA A 194 -2.83 5.75 -10.74
CA ALA A 194 -3.98 5.02 -11.28
C ALA A 194 -3.66 4.37 -12.63
N ASP A 195 -2.96 5.07 -13.51
CA ASP A 195 -2.62 4.61 -14.86
C ASP A 195 -1.68 3.39 -14.83
N HIS A 196 -0.82 3.30 -13.80
CA HIS A 196 0.07 2.16 -13.63
C HIS A 196 -0.67 0.84 -13.37
N PHE A 197 -1.91 0.91 -12.91
CA PHE A 197 -2.73 -0.26 -12.56
C PHE A 197 -3.94 -0.46 -13.48
N GLU A 198 -4.12 0.34 -14.54
CA GLU A 198 -5.28 0.24 -15.45
C GLU A 198 -5.46 -1.18 -16.01
N GLY A 199 -4.37 -1.84 -16.42
CA GLY A 199 -4.40 -3.20 -16.96
C GLY A 199 -4.55 -4.33 -15.93
N TRP A 200 -4.60 -4.03 -14.63
CA TRP A 200 -4.56 -5.07 -13.57
C TRP A 200 -5.92 -5.53 -13.08
N ASP A 201 -7.00 -4.85 -13.50
CA ASP A 201 -8.38 -5.16 -13.09
C ASP A 201 -8.52 -5.31 -11.56
N LEU A 202 -7.94 -4.37 -10.80
CA LEU A 202 -7.85 -4.45 -9.34
C LEU A 202 -9.23 -4.48 -8.66
N ALA A 203 -10.25 -3.84 -9.25
CA ALA A 203 -11.61 -3.83 -8.71
C ALA A 203 -12.22 -5.22 -8.63
N ASN A 204 -11.85 -6.13 -9.54
CA ASN A 204 -12.31 -7.50 -9.59
C ASN A 204 -11.37 -8.51 -8.88
N ARG A 205 -10.34 -8.01 -8.20
CA ARG A 205 -9.46 -8.82 -7.36
C ARG A 205 -10.00 -8.90 -5.93
N TYR A 206 -9.74 -10.02 -5.27
CA TYR A 206 -10.10 -10.22 -3.86
C TYR A 206 -8.87 -10.48 -3.00
N LYS A 207 -8.99 -10.21 -1.71
CA LYS A 207 -7.93 -10.46 -0.74
C LYS A 207 -7.86 -11.95 -0.40
N GLN A 208 -6.93 -12.67 -1.02
CA GLN A 208 -6.73 -14.10 -0.80
C GLN A 208 -6.20 -14.42 0.60
N ALA A 209 -5.31 -13.57 1.12
CA ALA A 209 -4.73 -13.73 2.44
C ALA A 209 -4.30 -12.38 3.01
N HIS A 210 -4.31 -12.28 4.33
CA HIS A 210 -3.72 -11.17 5.08
C HIS A 210 -2.82 -11.75 6.17
N ILE A 211 -1.52 -11.52 6.04
CA ILE A 211 -0.53 -11.96 7.04
C ILE A 211 0.08 -10.70 7.66
N ALA A 212 -0.07 -10.58 8.97
CA ALA A 212 0.51 -9.48 9.74
C ALA A 212 1.56 -10.01 10.71
N LYS A 213 2.70 -9.34 10.77
CA LYS A 213 3.79 -9.65 11.69
C LYS A 213 4.36 -8.36 12.26
N VAL A 214 4.48 -8.31 13.57
CA VAL A 214 5.22 -7.23 14.23
C VAL A 214 6.72 -7.55 14.14
N ILE A 215 7.49 -6.61 13.62
CA ILE A 215 8.95 -6.68 13.54
C ILE A 215 9.56 -5.54 14.35
N ASP A 216 10.70 -5.80 14.97
CA ASP A 216 11.38 -4.82 15.82
C ASP A 216 12.27 -3.90 14.98
N CYS A 217 11.63 -3.07 14.18
CA CYS A 217 12.33 -2.06 13.38
C CYS A 217 11.45 -0.82 13.16
N ASN A 218 12.07 0.27 12.71
CA ASN A 218 11.34 1.46 12.26
C ASN A 218 10.59 1.14 10.95
N TRP A 219 9.36 1.64 10.81
CA TRP A 219 8.51 1.40 9.64
C TRP A 219 9.18 1.81 8.31
N LYS A 220 9.99 2.88 8.31
CA LYS A 220 10.73 3.33 7.12
C LYS A 220 11.73 2.29 6.62
N ILE A 221 12.45 1.64 7.54
CA ILE A 221 13.38 0.56 7.18
C ILE A 221 12.64 -0.58 6.48
N SER A 222 11.45 -0.93 6.97
CA SER A 222 10.61 -1.96 6.34
C SER A 222 10.14 -1.54 4.95
N GLN A 223 9.75 -0.28 4.77
CA GLN A 223 9.31 0.24 3.48
C GLN A 223 10.47 0.40 2.49
N GLU A 224 11.60 0.91 2.94
CA GLU A 224 12.78 1.17 2.11
C GLU A 224 13.32 -0.11 1.46
N ALA A 225 13.16 -1.27 2.11
CA ALA A 225 13.50 -2.56 1.52
C ALA A 225 12.69 -2.89 0.25
N PHE A 226 11.54 -2.25 0.03
CA PHE A 226 10.71 -2.39 -1.18
C PHE A 226 10.87 -1.21 -2.15
N SER A 227 11.78 -0.26 -1.86
CA SER A 227 12.07 0.87 -2.74
C SER A 227 13.33 0.68 -3.59
N GLU A 228 13.90 -0.51 -3.56
CA GLU A 228 15.10 -0.91 -4.29
C GLU A 228 15.12 -2.43 -4.49
N ALA A 229 16.01 -2.93 -5.34
CA ALA A 229 16.25 -4.36 -5.52
C ALA A 229 17.70 -4.78 -5.19
N TYR A 230 18.49 -3.86 -4.64
CA TYR A 230 19.92 -4.07 -4.38
C TYR A 230 20.19 -5.15 -3.33
N HIS A 231 19.27 -5.33 -2.36
CA HIS A 231 19.39 -6.35 -1.31
C HIS A 231 19.21 -7.79 -1.83
N VAL A 232 18.66 -7.97 -3.03
CA VAL A 232 18.44 -9.32 -3.63
C VAL A 232 19.73 -10.12 -3.64
N ASN A 233 20.83 -9.49 -3.98
CA ASN A 233 22.18 -10.08 -4.04
C ASN A 233 22.58 -10.84 -2.77
N ALA A 234 22.23 -10.32 -1.60
CA ALA A 234 22.61 -10.92 -0.32
C ALA A 234 21.47 -11.60 0.40
N THR A 235 20.24 -11.07 0.27
CA THR A 235 19.08 -11.55 1.02
C THR A 235 18.32 -12.64 0.26
N HIS A 236 18.25 -12.55 -1.08
CA HIS A 236 17.50 -13.45 -1.94
C HIS A 236 18.34 -14.04 -3.08
N PRO A 237 19.55 -14.60 -2.82
CA PRO A 237 20.44 -15.04 -3.89
C PRO A 237 19.86 -16.14 -4.78
N ASN A 238 18.87 -16.85 -4.30
CA ASN A 238 18.17 -17.90 -5.05
C ASN A 238 17.31 -17.39 -6.21
N ILE A 239 16.93 -16.11 -6.24
CA ILE A 239 16.16 -15.52 -7.35
C ILE A 239 17.03 -14.72 -8.33
N MET A 240 18.32 -14.61 -8.11
CA MET A 240 19.24 -13.90 -9.00
C MET A 240 19.30 -14.50 -10.42
N LEU A 241 18.95 -15.77 -10.57
CA LEU A 241 18.90 -16.42 -11.88
C LEU A 241 17.79 -15.86 -12.79
N GLN A 242 16.78 -15.22 -12.21
CA GLN A 242 15.60 -14.76 -12.95
C GLN A 242 15.22 -13.30 -12.68
N LEU A 243 15.97 -12.58 -11.89
CA LEU A 243 15.62 -11.21 -11.50
C LEU A 243 16.78 -10.26 -11.80
N GLY A 244 16.55 -9.33 -12.72
CA GLY A 244 17.54 -8.31 -13.11
C GLY A 244 17.66 -7.20 -12.06
N ASP A 245 18.01 -7.54 -10.84
CA ASP A 245 18.00 -6.74 -9.63
C ASP A 245 18.65 -5.36 -9.74
N THR A 246 19.93 -5.31 -10.09
CA THR A 246 20.69 -4.04 -10.17
C THR A 246 20.38 -3.19 -11.40
N ASN A 247 19.60 -3.72 -12.35
CA ASN A 247 19.08 -2.99 -13.50
C ASN A 247 17.63 -2.52 -13.29
N SER A 248 17.14 -2.55 -12.05
CA SER A 248 15.81 -2.03 -11.72
C SER A 248 15.74 -0.54 -12.03
N GLN A 249 14.63 -0.13 -12.61
CA GLN A 249 14.28 1.28 -12.78
C GLN A 249 13.56 1.76 -11.52
N VAL A 250 14.02 2.85 -10.93
CA VAL A 250 13.42 3.50 -9.77
C VAL A 250 12.93 4.88 -10.18
N ASP A 251 11.64 5.08 -10.08
CA ASP A 251 10.97 6.33 -10.41
C ASP A 251 10.37 6.96 -9.15
N ILE A 252 10.34 8.29 -9.10
CA ILE A 252 9.85 9.05 -7.94
C ILE A 252 8.93 10.16 -8.44
N TRP A 253 7.68 10.13 -8.02
CA TRP A 253 6.68 11.19 -8.19
C TRP A 253 6.46 11.93 -6.86
N ASP A 254 5.47 12.79 -6.80
CA ASP A 254 5.26 13.62 -5.62
C ASP A 254 4.78 12.81 -4.41
N ASN A 255 3.83 11.89 -4.61
CA ASN A 255 3.22 11.12 -3.53
C ASN A 255 3.50 9.61 -3.57
N PHE A 256 4.19 9.12 -4.60
CA PHE A 256 4.52 7.70 -4.71
C PHE A 256 5.87 7.48 -5.42
N SER A 257 6.39 6.28 -5.27
CA SER A 257 7.55 5.79 -6.02
C SER A 257 7.24 4.44 -6.64
N ARG A 258 8.00 4.09 -7.67
CA ARG A 258 7.87 2.82 -8.37
C ARG A 258 9.24 2.20 -8.54
N VAL A 259 9.33 0.90 -8.26
CA VAL A 259 10.49 0.08 -8.65
C VAL A 259 10.00 -0.94 -9.66
N ILE A 260 10.60 -0.94 -10.85
CA ILE A 260 10.34 -1.95 -11.86
C ILE A 260 11.60 -2.77 -12.05
N THR A 261 11.48 -4.08 -11.87
CA THR A 261 12.57 -5.03 -12.03
C THR A 261 12.22 -6.04 -13.11
N ALA A 262 13.14 -6.28 -14.02
CA ALA A 262 12.95 -7.25 -15.09
C ALA A 262 12.89 -8.67 -14.52
N GLY A 263 11.77 -9.35 -14.77
CA GLY A 263 11.64 -10.78 -14.52
C GLY A 263 12.20 -11.61 -15.69
N ALA A 264 12.48 -12.89 -15.44
CA ALA A 264 13.07 -13.80 -16.40
C ALA A 264 14.39 -13.28 -17.03
N THR A 265 15.10 -12.43 -16.29
CA THR A 265 16.37 -11.82 -16.70
C THR A 265 17.37 -12.04 -15.57
N PRO A 266 18.53 -12.66 -15.83
CA PRO A 266 19.52 -12.90 -14.79
C PRO A 266 20.09 -11.60 -14.21
N SER A 267 20.45 -11.65 -12.93
CA SER A 267 21.17 -10.57 -12.29
C SER A 267 22.49 -10.29 -13.00
N PRO A 268 22.83 -9.03 -13.29
CA PRO A 268 24.14 -8.68 -13.85
C PRO A 268 25.31 -8.88 -12.86
N ASN A 269 25.00 -9.19 -11.59
CA ASN A 269 26.02 -9.54 -10.58
C ASN A 269 26.50 -10.99 -10.66
N LEU A 270 25.86 -11.82 -11.50
CA LEU A 270 26.35 -13.18 -11.74
C LEU A 270 27.59 -13.13 -12.64
N ASP A 271 28.62 -13.88 -12.29
CA ASP A 271 29.90 -13.95 -13.01
C ASP A 271 29.96 -15.10 -14.04
N TYR A 272 28.81 -15.69 -14.36
CA TYR A 272 28.66 -16.76 -15.32
C TYR A 272 27.38 -16.58 -16.17
N GLU A 273 27.36 -17.20 -17.34
CA GLU A 273 26.22 -17.18 -18.24
C GLU A 273 25.14 -18.15 -17.76
N VAL A 274 23.93 -17.61 -17.51
CA VAL A 274 22.78 -18.39 -17.05
C VAL A 274 21.99 -18.90 -18.27
N THR A 275 21.69 -20.17 -18.29
CA THR A 275 20.92 -20.79 -19.38
C THR A 275 19.42 -20.51 -19.24
N GLU A 276 18.69 -20.51 -20.36
CA GLU A 276 17.21 -20.38 -20.34
C GLU A 276 16.53 -21.44 -19.47
N GLU A 277 17.07 -22.66 -19.41
CA GLU A 277 16.53 -23.73 -18.57
C GLU A 277 16.66 -23.36 -17.06
N GLU A 278 17.79 -22.80 -16.66
CA GLU A 278 18.00 -22.36 -15.26
C GLU A 278 17.07 -21.20 -14.89
N ILE A 279 16.89 -20.24 -15.79
CA ILE A 279 15.94 -19.12 -15.60
C ILE A 279 14.52 -19.65 -15.43
N LEU A 280 14.08 -20.55 -16.33
CA LEU A 280 12.76 -21.16 -16.28
C LEU A 280 12.53 -21.94 -14.99
N ARG A 281 13.51 -22.75 -14.58
CA ARG A 281 13.41 -23.49 -13.30
C ARG A 281 13.23 -22.53 -12.13
N CYS A 282 14.03 -21.49 -12.07
CA CYS A 282 13.96 -20.52 -11.01
C CYS A 282 12.61 -19.78 -11.00
N ALA A 283 12.13 -19.32 -12.18
CA ALA A 283 10.87 -18.58 -12.31
C ALA A 283 9.63 -19.43 -11.98
N MET A 284 9.66 -20.72 -12.30
CA MET A 284 8.54 -21.63 -12.07
C MET A 284 8.59 -22.34 -10.72
N ASP A 285 9.75 -22.37 -10.04
CA ASP A 285 9.92 -23.04 -8.75
C ASP A 285 9.47 -22.14 -7.58
N THR A 286 8.32 -21.54 -7.74
CA THR A 286 7.61 -20.85 -6.64
C THR A 286 6.84 -21.83 -5.75
N ARG A 287 6.94 -23.12 -6.02
CA ARG A 287 6.22 -24.17 -5.29
C ARG A 287 6.98 -24.57 -4.03
N HIS A 288 6.27 -24.60 -2.92
CA HIS A 288 6.75 -25.18 -1.67
C HIS A 288 6.93 -26.71 -1.70
N ASP A 289 6.55 -27.35 -2.81
CA ASP A 289 6.66 -28.79 -3.03
C ASP A 289 7.81 -29.08 -4.01
N GLN A 290 8.98 -29.35 -3.45
CA GLN A 290 10.18 -29.69 -4.21
C GLN A 290 10.18 -31.16 -4.73
N ASP A 291 9.18 -31.96 -4.39
CA ASP A 291 9.14 -33.38 -4.73
C ASP A 291 8.47 -33.66 -6.06
N THR A 292 7.82 -32.70 -6.70
CA THR A 292 7.22 -32.89 -8.02
C THR A 292 8.16 -32.39 -9.11
N PRO A 293 8.63 -33.24 -10.02
CA PRO A 293 9.43 -32.83 -11.16
C PRO A 293 8.69 -31.82 -12.02
N MET A 294 9.35 -30.71 -12.33
CA MET A 294 8.81 -29.71 -13.24
C MET A 294 8.97 -30.17 -14.68
N GLU A 295 7.86 -30.28 -15.42
CA GLU A 295 7.88 -30.47 -16.85
C GLU A 295 8.02 -29.13 -17.56
N ILE A 296 9.19 -28.84 -18.13
CA ILE A 296 9.39 -27.67 -18.97
C ILE A 296 8.92 -28.01 -20.38
N PRO A 297 7.90 -27.27 -20.92
CA PRO A 297 7.46 -27.55 -22.30
C PRO A 297 8.59 -27.36 -23.31
N SER A 298 8.76 -28.31 -24.19
CA SER A 298 9.80 -28.26 -25.22
C SER A 298 9.59 -27.02 -26.12
N GLY A 299 10.65 -26.22 -26.30
CA GLY A 299 10.62 -25.02 -27.13
C GLY A 299 10.06 -23.76 -26.42
N SER A 300 9.76 -23.83 -25.10
CA SER A 300 9.38 -22.68 -24.34
C SER A 300 10.60 -21.86 -23.89
N THR A 301 10.51 -20.55 -23.96
CA THR A 301 11.51 -19.64 -23.37
C THR A 301 11.00 -19.08 -22.07
N ALA A 302 11.90 -18.67 -21.17
CA ALA A 302 11.55 -18.06 -19.91
C ALA A 302 10.61 -16.83 -20.09
N ARG A 303 10.89 -16.02 -21.11
CA ARG A 303 10.08 -14.84 -21.47
C ARG A 303 8.68 -15.22 -21.95
N ALA A 304 8.55 -16.25 -22.80
CA ALA A 304 7.25 -16.69 -23.29
C ALA A 304 6.35 -17.21 -22.16
N ILE A 305 6.92 -17.85 -21.15
CA ILE A 305 6.18 -18.36 -19.98
C ILE A 305 5.78 -17.19 -19.05
N ALA A 306 6.68 -16.27 -18.80
CA ALA A 306 6.38 -15.06 -18.01
C ALA A 306 5.28 -14.20 -18.67
N ALA A 307 5.32 -14.04 -20.00
CA ALA A 307 4.30 -13.33 -20.77
C ALA A 307 2.94 -14.04 -20.83
N ALA A 308 2.89 -15.34 -20.60
CA ALA A 308 1.64 -16.11 -20.59
C ALA A 308 0.88 -16.07 -19.25
N GLY A 309 1.35 -15.27 -18.29
CA GLY A 309 0.66 -15.03 -17.02
C GLY A 309 0.79 -16.19 -16.05
N GLY A 310 2.02 -16.68 -15.89
CA GLY A 310 2.36 -17.61 -14.82
C GLY A 310 2.12 -17.00 -13.46
#